data_f3a81d19a7f0e23feba1d6f779d13966
#
_entry.id   f3a81d19a7f0e23feba1d6f779d13966
#
_cell.length_a   1.000
_cell.length_b   1.000
_cell.length_c   1.000
_cell.angle_alpha   90.00
_cell.angle_beta   90.00
_cell.angle_gamma   90.00
#
_symmetry.space_group_name_H-M   'P 1'
#
loop_
_entity.id
_entity.type
_entity.pdbx_description
1 polymer ?
#
loop_
_entity_poly.entity_id
_entity_poly.type
_entity_poly.pdbx_seq_one_letter_code
_entity_poly.pdbx_strand_id
1 'polypeptide(L)'
;MTVSVKALFFDVFGTLVDWRTSIARETEALLKPLGFTLDWPAFADAWRGEYQGAMDEVRSGRIPFCKLDILHRRNLELVLPRFHVGTLSEEQRRELNLAWHRLDAWPDVPPGLARLKKRYMLAPVSNGNISLMVALARRNNLPWDAILGSEIAGDYKPKPRVYLAAAEALDLPPNECMMVAAHTKDLMAAAALGLRTGHIARPNEHGPGRGETAPGEKVDFAATSLEDLAGQLGTSNFPLPLVGSGGGGGREVI
;
A
#
# COMPACT_ATOMS: atom_id res chain seq x y z
N MET A 1 14.60 25.85 -10.45
CA MET A 1 14.10 24.78 -11.34
C MET A 1 13.12 23.96 -10.50
N THR A 2 11.87 23.88 -10.93
CA THR A 2 10.86 23.01 -10.28
C THR A 2 11.24 21.56 -10.62
N VAL A 3 11.55 20.75 -9.61
CA VAL A 3 11.87 19.33 -9.81
C VAL A 3 10.59 18.61 -10.23
N SER A 4 10.66 17.90 -11.36
CA SER A 4 9.53 17.14 -11.90
C SER A 4 9.45 15.77 -11.24
N VAL A 5 8.29 15.43 -10.67
CA VAL A 5 8.01 14.07 -10.18
C VAL A 5 7.99 13.10 -11.36
N LYS A 6 8.65 11.94 -11.21
CA LYS A 6 8.74 10.88 -12.23
C LYS A 6 8.07 9.58 -11.77
N ALA A 7 8.09 9.30 -10.46
CA ALA A 7 7.50 8.11 -9.86
C ALA A 7 6.52 8.46 -8.74
N LEU A 8 5.42 7.72 -8.68
CA LEU A 8 4.47 7.76 -7.58
C LEU A 8 4.56 6.45 -6.80
N PHE A 9 4.85 6.56 -5.52
CA PHE A 9 4.89 5.47 -4.57
C PHE A 9 3.61 5.45 -3.76
N PHE A 10 2.99 4.30 -3.62
CA PHE A 10 1.69 4.20 -2.98
C PHE A 10 1.76 3.37 -1.69
N ASP A 11 1.27 3.93 -0.60
CA ASP A 11 0.75 3.12 0.48
C ASP A 11 -0.47 2.34 -0.02
N VAL A 12 -0.71 1.15 0.54
CA VAL A 12 -1.74 0.24 0.00
C VAL A 12 -2.89 0.03 0.97
N PHE A 13 -2.59 -0.44 2.19
CA PHE A 13 -3.64 -0.76 3.17
C PHE A 13 -4.33 0.50 3.68
N GLY A 14 -5.62 0.62 3.42
CA GLY A 14 -6.41 1.79 3.76
C GLY A 14 -6.35 2.89 2.69
N THR A 15 -5.20 3.11 2.05
CA THR A 15 -5.02 4.11 0.98
C THR A 15 -5.66 3.66 -0.33
N LEU A 16 -5.30 2.48 -0.82
CA LEU A 16 -5.79 1.94 -2.10
C LEU A 16 -6.87 0.87 -1.92
N VAL A 17 -6.85 0.12 -0.82
CA VAL A 17 -7.78 -0.99 -0.58
C VAL A 17 -8.56 -0.80 0.71
N ASP A 18 -9.86 -1.14 0.68
CA ASP A 18 -10.73 -1.26 1.85
C ASP A 18 -10.45 -2.58 2.56
N TRP A 19 -9.42 -2.54 3.43
CA TRP A 19 -9.02 -3.71 4.19
C TRP A 19 -10.12 -4.18 5.15
N ARG A 20 -10.85 -3.25 5.78
CA ARG A 20 -11.81 -3.55 6.85
C ARG A 20 -13.02 -4.33 6.32
N THR A 21 -13.68 -3.82 5.30
CA THR A 21 -14.83 -4.47 4.69
C THR A 21 -14.41 -5.79 4.01
N SER A 22 -13.26 -5.79 3.36
CA SER A 22 -12.75 -7.00 2.69
C SER A 22 -12.41 -8.11 3.67
N ILE A 23 -11.72 -7.83 4.77
CA ILE A 23 -11.42 -8.84 5.80
C ILE A 23 -12.70 -9.34 6.46
N ALA A 24 -13.66 -8.45 6.78
CA ALA A 24 -14.95 -8.86 7.33
C ALA A 24 -15.68 -9.84 6.39
N ARG A 25 -15.74 -9.53 5.09
CA ARG A 25 -16.35 -10.40 4.06
C ARG A 25 -15.63 -11.75 3.94
N GLU A 26 -14.30 -11.74 3.84
CA GLU A 26 -13.53 -12.98 3.66
C GLU A 26 -13.61 -13.89 4.89
N THR A 27 -13.61 -13.30 6.09
CA THR A 27 -13.72 -14.05 7.35
C THR A 27 -15.14 -14.62 7.50
N GLU A 28 -16.19 -13.87 7.17
CA GLU A 28 -17.56 -14.37 7.13
C GLU A 28 -17.69 -15.55 6.16
N ALA A 29 -17.22 -15.39 4.91
CA ALA A 29 -17.31 -16.40 3.88
C ALA A 29 -16.65 -17.72 4.27
N LEU A 30 -15.55 -17.67 5.05
CA LEU A 30 -14.83 -18.85 5.47
C LEU A 30 -15.37 -19.46 6.78
N LEU A 31 -15.71 -18.63 7.77
CA LEU A 31 -16.03 -19.11 9.12
C LEU A 31 -17.53 -19.41 9.32
N LYS A 32 -18.43 -18.71 8.61
CA LYS A 32 -19.86 -18.91 8.73
C LYS A 32 -20.30 -20.34 8.32
N PRO A 33 -19.78 -20.93 7.21
CA PRO A 33 -20.09 -22.32 6.85
C PRO A 33 -19.59 -23.35 7.89
N LEU A 34 -18.62 -22.97 8.73
CA LEU A 34 -18.09 -23.80 9.83
C LEU A 34 -18.90 -23.65 11.12
N GLY A 35 -20.00 -22.89 11.08
CA GLY A 35 -20.92 -22.72 12.22
C GLY A 35 -20.58 -21.52 13.13
N PHE A 36 -19.60 -20.67 12.77
CA PHE A 36 -19.29 -19.49 13.55
C PHE A 36 -20.17 -18.31 13.12
N THR A 37 -20.62 -17.52 14.10
CA THR A 37 -21.34 -16.26 13.89
C THR A 37 -20.66 -15.20 14.74
N LEU A 38 -20.00 -14.25 14.10
CA LEU A 38 -19.18 -13.23 14.75
C LEU A 38 -19.64 -11.82 14.32
N ASP A 39 -19.22 -10.81 15.06
CA ASP A 39 -19.14 -9.45 14.55
C ASP A 39 -17.93 -9.36 13.61
N TRP A 40 -18.17 -9.56 12.30
CA TRP A 40 -17.12 -9.63 11.30
C TRP A 40 -16.29 -8.36 11.19
N PRO A 41 -16.89 -7.16 11.23
CA PRO A 41 -16.13 -5.90 11.32
C PRO A 41 -15.26 -5.82 12.58
N ALA A 42 -15.78 -6.23 13.75
CA ALA A 42 -15.00 -6.23 14.98
C ALA A 42 -13.83 -7.24 14.93
N PHE A 43 -14.04 -8.39 14.28
CA PHE A 43 -12.96 -9.35 14.02
C PHE A 43 -11.85 -8.73 13.13
N ALA A 44 -12.24 -8.07 12.06
CA ALA A 44 -11.30 -7.37 11.17
C ALA A 44 -10.52 -6.27 11.94
N ASP A 45 -11.22 -5.47 12.72
CA ASP A 45 -10.62 -4.42 13.55
C ASP A 45 -9.63 -5.00 14.60
N ALA A 46 -9.99 -6.11 15.25
CA ALA A 46 -9.12 -6.78 16.22
C ALA A 46 -7.86 -7.34 15.55
N TRP A 47 -7.99 -7.97 14.35
CA TRP A 47 -6.84 -8.49 13.62
C TRP A 47 -5.91 -7.36 13.15
N ARG A 48 -6.48 -6.28 12.61
CA ARG A 48 -5.71 -5.08 12.24
C ARG A 48 -5.07 -4.41 13.45
N GLY A 49 -5.70 -4.49 14.62
CA GLY A 49 -5.19 -3.91 15.87
C GLY A 49 -3.81 -4.47 16.27
N GLU A 50 -3.54 -5.74 15.99
CA GLU A 50 -2.24 -6.37 16.28
C GLU A 50 -1.10 -5.96 15.30
N TYR A 51 -1.44 -5.29 14.20
CA TYR A 51 -0.54 -5.01 13.08
C TYR A 51 0.68 -4.17 13.47
N GLN A 52 0.47 -3.05 14.17
CA GLN A 52 1.57 -2.15 14.52
C GLN A 52 2.52 -2.78 15.55
N GLY A 53 1.97 -3.45 16.56
CA GLY A 53 2.77 -4.13 17.59
C GLY A 53 3.68 -5.21 17.02
N ALA A 54 3.17 -6.00 16.07
CA ALA A 54 3.96 -7.04 15.40
C ALA A 54 5.12 -6.46 14.56
N MET A 55 4.86 -5.36 13.83
CA MET A 55 5.93 -4.69 13.07
C MET A 55 6.93 -3.97 13.98
N ASP A 56 6.50 -3.46 15.15
CA ASP A 56 7.41 -2.84 16.12
C ASP A 56 8.45 -3.83 16.67
N GLU A 57 8.12 -5.10 16.74
CA GLU A 57 9.10 -6.13 17.13
C GLU A 57 10.22 -6.25 16.09
N VAL A 58 9.89 -6.14 14.79
CA VAL A 58 10.89 -6.11 13.72
C VAL A 58 11.66 -4.78 13.72
N ARG A 59 10.94 -3.64 13.75
CA ARG A 59 11.56 -2.30 13.71
C ARG A 59 12.50 -2.03 14.89
N SER A 60 12.24 -2.64 16.03
CA SER A 60 13.10 -2.58 17.23
C SER A 60 14.23 -3.60 17.24
N GLY A 61 14.29 -4.50 16.26
CA GLY A 61 15.29 -5.57 16.20
C GLY A 61 15.04 -6.72 17.19
N ARG A 62 13.88 -6.78 17.86
CA ARG A 62 13.52 -7.91 18.75
C ARG A 62 13.37 -9.20 17.98
N ILE A 63 12.86 -9.14 16.76
CA ILE A 63 12.86 -10.26 15.82
C ILE A 63 13.45 -9.80 14.49
N PRO A 64 14.09 -10.72 13.71
CA PRO A 64 14.58 -10.40 12.38
C PRO A 64 13.41 -10.04 11.44
N PHE A 65 13.73 -9.34 10.34
CA PHE A 65 12.73 -9.07 9.31
C PHE A 65 12.09 -10.39 8.83
N CYS A 66 10.78 -10.39 8.72
CA CYS A 66 9.98 -11.44 8.10
C CYS A 66 8.88 -10.81 7.27
N LYS A 67 8.29 -11.60 6.36
CA LYS A 67 7.17 -11.14 5.52
C LYS A 67 5.93 -10.81 6.37
N LEU A 68 5.16 -9.83 5.92
CA LEU A 68 3.94 -9.43 6.63
C LEU A 68 2.93 -10.60 6.78
N ASP A 69 2.87 -11.51 5.82
CA ASP A 69 2.03 -12.73 5.93
C ASP A 69 2.32 -13.56 7.18
N ILE A 70 3.60 -13.60 7.60
CA ILE A 70 4.01 -14.30 8.83
C ILE A 70 3.47 -13.56 10.05
N LEU A 71 3.57 -12.24 10.05
CA LEU A 71 3.02 -11.41 11.14
C LEU A 71 1.49 -11.46 11.16
N HIS A 72 0.82 -11.40 10.01
CA HIS A 72 -0.63 -11.56 9.91
C HIS A 72 -1.08 -12.90 10.48
N ARG A 73 -0.39 -14.00 10.15
CA ARG A 73 -0.69 -15.31 10.69
C ARG A 73 -0.49 -15.35 12.22
N ARG A 74 0.60 -14.83 12.72
CA ARG A 74 0.85 -14.73 14.16
C ARG A 74 -0.22 -13.91 14.88
N ASN A 75 -0.63 -12.79 14.30
CA ASN A 75 -1.70 -11.95 14.81
C ASN A 75 -3.05 -12.67 14.79
N LEU A 76 -3.32 -13.46 13.75
CA LEU A 76 -4.52 -14.30 13.66
C LEU A 76 -4.63 -15.27 14.85
N GLU A 77 -3.51 -15.92 15.24
CA GLU A 77 -3.50 -16.83 16.38
C GLU A 77 -3.83 -16.14 17.72
N LEU A 78 -3.54 -14.83 17.81
CA LEU A 78 -3.90 -14.03 19.01
C LEU A 78 -5.38 -13.63 19.01
N VAL A 79 -5.97 -13.45 17.81
CA VAL A 79 -7.34 -12.94 17.65
C VAL A 79 -8.38 -14.05 17.69
N LEU A 80 -8.13 -15.20 17.09
CA LEU A 80 -9.09 -16.32 17.05
C LEU A 80 -9.68 -16.69 18.41
N PRO A 81 -8.87 -16.84 19.49
CA PRO A 81 -9.43 -17.16 20.83
C PRO A 81 -10.33 -16.07 21.39
N ARG A 82 -10.07 -14.80 21.09
CA ARG A 82 -10.87 -13.66 21.58
C ARG A 82 -12.30 -13.70 21.01
N PHE A 83 -12.48 -14.34 19.87
CA PHE A 83 -13.77 -14.53 19.20
C PHE A 83 -14.30 -15.96 19.36
N HIS A 84 -13.72 -16.75 20.27
CA HIS A 84 -14.10 -18.14 20.53
C HIS A 84 -14.00 -19.05 19.29
N VAL A 85 -13.08 -18.75 18.36
CA VAL A 85 -12.79 -19.54 17.15
C VAL A 85 -11.56 -20.41 17.47
N GLY A 86 -11.78 -21.56 18.14
CA GLY A 86 -10.67 -22.38 18.66
C GLY A 86 -10.26 -23.55 17.75
N THR A 87 -11.18 -24.11 16.97
CA THR A 87 -11.02 -25.41 16.31
C THR A 87 -10.91 -25.32 14.79
N LEU A 88 -9.94 -24.54 14.30
CA LEU A 88 -9.63 -24.50 12.86
C LEU A 88 -8.45 -25.43 12.56
N SER A 89 -8.54 -26.16 11.43
CA SER A 89 -7.40 -26.88 10.90
C SER A 89 -6.30 -25.92 10.44
N GLU A 90 -5.07 -26.41 10.26
CA GLU A 90 -3.97 -25.60 9.75
C GLU A 90 -4.25 -25.06 8.34
N GLU A 91 -4.92 -25.84 7.50
CA GLU A 91 -5.34 -25.41 6.17
C GLU A 91 -6.36 -24.26 6.24
N GLN A 92 -7.36 -24.34 7.13
CA GLN A 92 -8.33 -23.26 7.34
C GLN A 92 -7.67 -21.99 7.86
N ARG A 93 -6.71 -22.11 8.78
CA ARG A 93 -5.93 -20.95 9.28
C ARG A 93 -5.08 -20.31 8.18
N ARG A 94 -4.46 -21.13 7.34
CA ARG A 94 -3.71 -20.66 6.18
C ARG A 94 -4.60 -19.94 5.18
N GLU A 95 -5.76 -20.53 4.86
CA GLU A 95 -6.72 -19.93 3.94
C GLU A 95 -7.29 -18.62 4.49
N LEU A 96 -7.59 -18.57 5.79
CA LEU A 96 -8.03 -17.36 6.47
C LEU A 96 -6.94 -16.27 6.41
N ASN A 97 -5.68 -16.61 6.62
CA ASN A 97 -4.57 -15.67 6.52
C ASN A 97 -4.45 -15.05 5.11
N LEU A 98 -4.79 -15.82 4.07
CA LEU A 98 -4.83 -15.33 2.68
C LEU A 98 -5.97 -14.35 2.40
N ALA A 99 -6.86 -14.07 3.36
CA ALA A 99 -7.85 -12.99 3.22
C ALA A 99 -7.19 -11.64 2.92
N TRP A 100 -6.00 -11.38 3.46
CA TRP A 100 -5.22 -10.17 3.16
C TRP A 100 -4.78 -10.06 1.69
N HIS A 101 -4.75 -11.16 0.95
CA HIS A 101 -4.48 -11.18 -0.49
C HIS A 101 -5.72 -10.91 -1.36
N ARG A 102 -6.92 -10.79 -0.74
CA ARG A 102 -8.20 -10.64 -1.43
C ARG A 102 -8.95 -9.35 -1.10
N LEU A 103 -8.20 -8.31 -0.72
CA LEU A 103 -8.76 -7.00 -0.44
C LEU A 103 -9.24 -6.32 -1.73
N ASP A 104 -10.37 -5.65 -1.66
CA ASP A 104 -10.91 -4.87 -2.78
C ASP A 104 -10.38 -3.44 -2.75
N ALA A 105 -10.06 -2.91 -3.91
CA ALA A 105 -9.69 -1.51 -4.04
C ALA A 105 -10.89 -0.58 -3.83
N TRP A 106 -10.62 0.63 -3.32
CA TRP A 106 -11.62 1.68 -3.36
C TRP A 106 -12.03 1.97 -4.80
N PRO A 107 -13.30 2.36 -5.07
CA PRO A 107 -13.81 2.52 -6.44
C PRO A 107 -13.03 3.50 -7.32
N ASP A 108 -12.44 4.54 -6.72
CA ASP A 108 -11.65 5.57 -7.41
C ASP A 108 -10.24 5.11 -7.79
N VAL A 109 -9.78 3.97 -7.26
CA VAL A 109 -8.37 3.54 -7.39
C VAL A 109 -8.05 3.02 -8.80
N PRO A 110 -8.77 2.06 -9.39
CA PRO A 110 -8.44 1.59 -10.73
C PRO A 110 -8.46 2.70 -11.79
N PRO A 111 -9.50 3.56 -11.88
CA PRO A 111 -9.52 4.65 -12.86
C PRO A 111 -8.46 5.71 -12.57
N GLY A 112 -8.21 6.04 -11.31
CA GLY A 112 -7.18 7.01 -10.93
C GLY A 112 -5.78 6.54 -11.31
N LEU A 113 -5.41 5.28 -10.98
CA LEU A 113 -4.12 4.70 -11.35
C LEU A 113 -3.96 4.60 -12.88
N ALA A 114 -5.00 4.22 -13.62
CA ALA A 114 -4.96 4.17 -15.07
C ALA A 114 -4.67 5.53 -15.72
N ARG A 115 -5.15 6.62 -15.11
CA ARG A 115 -4.82 8.00 -15.55
C ARG A 115 -3.38 8.37 -15.21
N LEU A 116 -2.95 8.10 -13.98
CA LEU A 116 -1.59 8.41 -13.50
C LEU A 116 -0.52 7.63 -14.26
N LYS A 117 -0.79 6.37 -14.60
CA LYS A 117 0.09 5.47 -15.36
C LYS A 117 0.54 6.05 -16.70
N LYS A 118 -0.25 6.94 -17.32
CA LYS A 118 0.09 7.56 -18.59
C LYS A 118 1.27 8.53 -18.50
N ARG A 119 1.67 8.95 -17.28
CA ARG A 119 2.64 10.02 -17.07
C ARG A 119 3.72 9.67 -16.04
N TYR A 120 3.47 8.71 -15.17
CA TYR A 120 4.32 8.40 -14.03
C TYR A 120 4.62 6.90 -13.97
N MET A 121 5.79 6.54 -13.46
CA MET A 121 6.04 5.20 -12.96
C MET A 121 5.24 5.00 -11.68
N LEU A 122 4.57 3.85 -11.55
CA LEU A 122 3.73 3.54 -10.40
C LEU A 122 4.27 2.32 -9.68
N ALA A 123 4.47 2.42 -8.37
CA ALA A 123 4.88 1.30 -7.55
C ALA A 123 4.22 1.36 -6.16
N PRO A 124 3.74 0.23 -5.59
CA PRO A 124 3.41 0.18 -4.19
C PRO A 124 4.70 0.26 -3.37
N VAL A 125 4.70 1.11 -2.33
CA VAL A 125 5.70 1.13 -1.27
C VAL A 125 4.96 0.85 0.03
N SER A 126 4.71 -0.43 0.22
CA SER A 126 3.85 -0.98 1.26
C SER A 126 4.64 -1.82 2.27
N ASN A 127 4.06 -2.00 3.46
CA ASN A 127 4.50 -3.01 4.41
C ASN A 127 4.13 -4.44 3.97
N GLY A 128 3.22 -4.59 3.01
CA GLY A 128 2.86 -5.88 2.43
C GLY A 128 4.02 -6.51 1.66
N ASN A 129 4.14 -7.83 1.74
CA ASN A 129 5.13 -8.58 0.99
C ASN A 129 4.78 -8.65 -0.51
N ILE A 130 5.75 -8.95 -1.34
CA ILE A 130 5.62 -8.91 -2.81
C ILE A 130 4.48 -9.81 -3.30
N SER A 131 4.36 -11.04 -2.81
CA SER A 131 3.30 -11.97 -3.24
C SER A 131 1.89 -11.45 -2.90
N LEU A 132 1.73 -10.77 -1.77
CA LEU A 132 0.48 -10.11 -1.38
C LEU A 132 0.18 -8.95 -2.34
N MET A 133 1.17 -8.10 -2.64
CA MET A 133 1.00 -6.99 -3.58
C MET A 133 0.68 -7.48 -5.00
N VAL A 134 1.28 -8.59 -5.46
CA VAL A 134 0.94 -9.23 -6.73
C VAL A 134 -0.51 -9.71 -6.74
N ALA A 135 -0.98 -10.37 -5.67
CA ALA A 135 -2.35 -10.85 -5.57
C ALA A 135 -3.36 -9.70 -5.64
N LEU A 136 -3.12 -8.61 -4.87
CA LEU A 136 -3.96 -7.42 -4.90
C LEU A 136 -3.96 -6.73 -6.26
N ALA A 137 -2.79 -6.65 -6.91
CA ALA A 137 -2.68 -6.08 -8.25
C ALA A 137 -3.52 -6.84 -9.28
N ARG A 138 -3.43 -8.17 -9.26
CA ARG A 138 -4.21 -9.03 -10.16
C ARG A 138 -5.71 -8.96 -9.89
N ARG A 139 -6.11 -8.93 -8.62
CA ARG A 139 -7.52 -8.83 -8.22
C ARG A 139 -8.17 -7.52 -8.67
N ASN A 140 -7.43 -6.42 -8.57
CA ASN A 140 -7.96 -5.07 -8.73
C ASN A 140 -7.47 -4.38 -10.01
N ASN A 141 -6.75 -5.08 -10.90
CA ASN A 141 -6.15 -4.52 -12.12
C ASN A 141 -5.27 -3.29 -11.85
N LEU A 142 -4.41 -3.37 -10.81
CA LEU A 142 -3.50 -2.27 -10.46
C LEU A 142 -2.27 -2.31 -11.36
N PRO A 143 -1.99 -1.24 -12.15
CA PRO A 143 -1.02 -1.28 -13.26
C PRO A 143 0.40 -0.91 -12.81
N TRP A 144 0.98 -1.66 -11.86
CA TRP A 144 2.32 -1.39 -11.33
C TRP A 144 3.42 -1.55 -12.40
N ASP A 145 4.46 -0.71 -12.32
CA ASP A 145 5.72 -0.88 -13.06
C ASP A 145 6.68 -1.76 -12.27
N ALA A 146 6.67 -1.64 -10.96
CA ALA A 146 7.45 -2.44 -10.04
C ALA A 146 6.65 -2.70 -8.76
N ILE A 147 7.04 -3.68 -7.95
CA ILE A 147 6.52 -3.89 -6.60
C ILE A 147 7.69 -3.70 -5.64
N LEU A 148 7.61 -2.65 -4.83
CA LEU A 148 8.66 -2.20 -3.93
C LEU A 148 8.15 -2.21 -2.48
N GLY A 149 8.91 -1.64 -1.55
CA GLY A 149 8.53 -1.51 -0.15
C GLY A 149 9.28 -2.44 0.78
N SER A 150 8.62 -2.92 1.82
CA SER A 150 9.24 -3.54 2.99
C SER A 150 10.05 -4.79 2.69
N GLU A 151 9.61 -5.67 1.79
CA GLU A 151 10.34 -6.89 1.46
C GLU A 151 11.65 -6.60 0.72
N ILE A 152 11.67 -5.58 -0.17
CA ILE A 152 12.91 -5.13 -0.84
C ILE A 152 13.85 -4.46 0.14
N ALA A 153 13.32 -3.66 1.05
CA ALA A 153 14.11 -2.94 2.03
C ALA A 153 14.64 -3.82 3.17
N GLY A 154 13.98 -4.95 3.45
CA GLY A 154 14.25 -5.77 4.63
C GLY A 154 13.88 -5.09 5.95
N ASP A 155 12.90 -4.17 5.93
CA ASP A 155 12.41 -3.43 7.10
C ASP A 155 10.98 -2.92 6.85
N TYR A 156 10.34 -2.37 7.87
CA TYR A 156 8.98 -1.82 7.80
C TYR A 156 8.95 -0.30 7.87
N LYS A 157 7.99 0.34 7.18
CA LYS A 157 7.68 1.76 7.38
C LYS A 157 7.40 2.05 8.87
N PRO A 158 7.79 3.20 9.40
CA PRO A 158 8.35 4.36 8.70
C PRO A 158 9.89 4.40 8.65
N LYS A 159 10.59 3.25 8.69
CA LYS A 159 12.04 3.24 8.57
C LYS A 159 12.50 3.87 7.25
N PRO A 160 13.49 4.80 7.27
CA PRO A 160 13.97 5.53 6.09
C PRO A 160 14.35 4.62 4.91
N ARG A 161 14.94 3.46 5.21
CA ARG A 161 15.38 2.49 4.21
C ARG A 161 14.24 2.04 3.28
N VAL A 162 12.98 1.96 3.76
CA VAL A 162 11.84 1.49 2.95
C VAL A 162 11.53 2.47 1.82
N TYR A 163 11.62 3.77 2.08
CA TYR A 163 11.37 4.81 1.07
C TYR A 163 12.55 5.00 0.15
N LEU A 164 13.78 5.03 0.72
CA LEU A 164 15.01 5.28 -0.04
C LEU A 164 15.34 4.12 -0.98
N ALA A 165 15.20 2.86 -0.52
CA ALA A 165 15.40 1.70 -1.38
C ALA A 165 14.40 1.64 -2.55
N ALA A 166 13.19 2.19 -2.38
CA ALA A 166 12.22 2.28 -3.47
C ALA A 166 12.64 3.31 -4.53
N ALA A 167 13.17 4.46 -4.12
CA ALA A 167 13.70 5.46 -5.04
C ALA A 167 14.96 4.93 -5.77
N GLU A 168 15.88 4.31 -5.03
CA GLU A 168 17.09 3.68 -5.56
C GLU A 168 16.76 2.59 -6.59
N ALA A 169 15.75 1.76 -6.34
CA ALA A 169 15.34 0.69 -7.26
C ALA A 169 14.84 1.21 -8.63
N LEU A 170 14.49 2.48 -8.72
CA LEU A 170 14.08 3.15 -9.96
C LEU A 170 15.15 4.12 -10.50
N ASP A 171 16.36 4.12 -9.92
CA ASP A 171 17.44 5.06 -10.24
C ASP A 171 17.02 6.54 -10.16
N LEU A 172 16.16 6.88 -9.17
CA LEU A 172 15.63 8.23 -8.98
C LEU A 172 16.09 8.84 -7.66
N PRO A 173 16.41 10.16 -7.64
CA PRO A 173 16.58 10.86 -6.38
C PRO A 173 15.22 11.01 -5.66
N PRO A 174 15.20 11.06 -4.32
CA PRO A 174 13.95 11.16 -3.55
C PRO A 174 13.02 12.30 -3.99
N ASN A 175 13.55 13.47 -4.35
CA ASN A 175 12.76 14.62 -4.76
C ASN A 175 12.06 14.48 -6.14
N GLU A 176 12.40 13.47 -6.92
CA GLU A 176 11.70 13.07 -8.14
C GLU A 176 10.64 11.97 -7.89
N CYS A 177 10.51 11.52 -6.65
CA CYS A 177 9.51 10.56 -6.20
C CYS A 177 8.45 11.24 -5.32
N MET A 178 7.20 10.79 -5.41
CA MET A 178 6.12 11.25 -4.54
C MET A 178 5.52 10.06 -3.80
N MET A 179 5.46 10.15 -2.47
CA MET A 179 4.68 9.22 -1.66
C MET A 179 3.21 9.64 -1.63
N VAL A 180 2.32 8.72 -1.93
CA VAL A 180 0.87 8.90 -1.93
C VAL A 180 0.27 8.00 -0.84
N ALA A 181 -0.42 8.57 0.14
CA ALA A 181 -1.00 7.84 1.24
C ALA A 181 -2.23 8.55 1.83
N ALA A 182 -3.09 7.77 2.49
CA ALA A 182 -4.17 8.30 3.32
C ALA A 182 -3.73 8.64 4.75
N HIS A 183 -2.49 8.31 5.11
CA HIS A 183 -1.97 8.44 6.46
C HIS A 183 -0.93 9.55 6.54
N THR A 184 -1.26 10.65 7.23
CA THR A 184 -0.37 11.82 7.39
C THR A 184 1.02 11.42 7.92
N LYS A 185 1.09 10.49 8.88
CA LYS A 185 2.38 10.03 9.46
C LYS A 185 3.30 9.37 8.43
N ASP A 186 2.75 8.62 7.48
CA ASP A 186 3.53 7.99 6.40
C ASP A 186 4.10 9.06 5.45
N LEU A 187 3.28 10.07 5.11
CA LEU A 187 3.70 11.19 4.28
C LEU A 187 4.80 12.03 4.94
N MET A 188 4.69 12.28 6.26
CA MET A 188 5.71 13.03 6.99
C MET A 188 7.04 12.29 7.05
N ALA A 189 7.00 10.96 7.21
CA ALA A 189 8.21 10.13 7.17
C ALA A 189 8.89 10.19 5.79
N ALA A 190 8.12 10.17 4.71
CA ALA A 190 8.63 10.30 3.34
C ALA A 190 9.16 11.73 3.07
N ALA A 191 8.43 12.77 3.51
CA ALA A 191 8.85 14.17 3.34
C ALA A 191 10.19 14.48 4.03
N ALA A 192 10.44 13.90 5.21
CA ALA A 192 11.69 14.05 5.93
C ALA A 192 12.92 13.52 5.15
N LEU A 193 12.69 12.68 4.13
CA LEU A 193 13.70 12.10 3.25
C LEU A 193 13.79 12.83 1.89
N GLY A 194 13.01 13.89 1.72
CA GLY A 194 12.98 14.69 0.49
C GLY A 194 12.02 14.22 -0.58
N LEU A 195 11.17 13.21 -0.32
CA LEU A 195 10.10 12.85 -1.25
C LEU A 195 9.02 13.94 -1.27
N ARG A 196 8.33 14.06 -2.39
CA ARG A 196 7.06 14.77 -2.48
C ARG A 196 5.94 13.97 -1.83
N THR A 197 4.85 14.65 -1.49
CA THR A 197 3.74 14.06 -0.73
C THR A 197 2.38 14.34 -1.36
N GLY A 198 1.56 13.28 -1.49
CA GLY A 198 0.18 13.35 -1.93
C GLY A 198 -0.75 12.66 -0.92
N HIS A 199 -1.62 13.41 -0.27
CA HIS A 199 -2.64 12.85 0.63
C HIS A 199 -3.90 12.47 -0.15
N ILE A 200 -4.47 11.31 0.15
CA ILE A 200 -5.78 10.86 -0.34
C ILE A 200 -6.72 10.69 0.85
N ALA A 201 -7.85 11.40 0.84
CA ALA A 201 -8.87 11.26 1.88
C ALA A 201 -9.50 9.85 1.87
N ARG A 202 -9.55 9.22 3.05
CA ARG A 202 -10.23 7.92 3.26
C ARG A 202 -11.10 7.96 4.51
N PRO A 203 -12.20 8.73 4.47
CA PRO A 203 -13.01 8.99 5.68
C PRO A 203 -13.60 7.74 6.32
N ASN A 204 -13.69 6.64 5.59
CA ASN A 204 -14.32 5.40 6.04
C ASN A 204 -13.33 4.24 6.24
N GLU A 205 -12.02 4.49 6.25
CA GLU A 205 -11.00 3.42 6.36
C GLU A 205 -11.25 2.47 7.54
N HIS A 206 -11.54 3.02 8.72
CA HIS A 206 -11.78 2.28 9.95
C HIS A 206 -13.28 2.13 10.27
N GLY A 207 -14.14 2.24 9.27
CA GLY A 207 -15.59 2.30 9.39
C GLY A 207 -16.13 3.72 9.20
N PRO A 208 -17.45 3.92 9.15
CA PRO A 208 -18.07 5.19 8.79
C PRO A 208 -17.54 6.39 9.59
N GLY A 209 -16.95 7.35 8.91
CA GLY A 209 -16.41 8.58 9.51
C GLY A 209 -15.16 8.41 10.39
N ARG A 210 -14.48 7.26 10.32
CA ARG A 210 -13.32 6.96 11.17
C ARG A 210 -12.01 6.82 10.37
N GLY A 211 -11.74 7.76 9.48
CA GLY A 211 -10.49 7.82 8.71
C GLY A 211 -10.08 9.26 8.46
N GLU A 212 -8.90 9.46 7.90
CA GLU A 212 -8.41 10.81 7.59
C GLU A 212 -9.20 11.41 6.41
N THR A 213 -9.77 12.59 6.63
CA THR A 213 -10.51 13.38 5.61
C THR A 213 -9.64 14.46 4.98
N ALA A 214 -8.56 14.84 5.67
CA ALA A 214 -7.58 15.82 5.25
C ALA A 214 -6.26 15.52 5.95
N PRO A 215 -5.12 15.95 5.39
CA PRO A 215 -3.83 15.75 6.05
C PRO A 215 -3.74 16.62 7.32
N GLY A 216 -3.21 16.03 8.40
CA GLY A 216 -2.96 16.74 9.66
C GLY A 216 -1.74 17.66 9.62
N GLU A 217 -0.93 17.58 8.57
CA GLU A 217 0.29 18.37 8.35
C GLU A 217 0.37 18.83 6.90
N LYS A 218 1.27 19.77 6.61
CA LYS A 218 1.44 20.31 5.25
C LYS A 218 1.97 19.24 4.31
N VAL A 219 1.28 19.05 3.18
CA VAL A 219 1.66 18.17 2.07
C VAL A 219 1.72 18.96 0.76
N ASP A 220 2.32 18.38 -0.29
CA ASP A 220 2.37 19.04 -1.60
C ASP A 220 1.02 18.99 -2.32
N PHE A 221 0.30 17.87 -2.20
CA PHE A 221 -1.04 17.67 -2.76
C PHE A 221 -1.99 17.06 -1.73
N ALA A 222 -3.22 17.55 -1.68
CA ALA A 222 -4.30 16.97 -0.90
C ALA A 222 -5.50 16.74 -1.82
N ALA A 223 -5.94 15.49 -1.92
CA ALA A 223 -6.98 15.08 -2.84
C ALA A 223 -8.09 14.29 -2.10
N THR A 224 -9.31 14.41 -2.60
CA THR A 224 -10.47 13.67 -2.06
C THR A 224 -10.57 12.25 -2.58
N SER A 225 -9.86 11.95 -3.69
CA SER A 225 -9.81 10.65 -4.33
C SER A 225 -8.56 10.53 -5.19
N LEU A 226 -8.25 9.32 -5.67
CA LEU A 226 -7.13 9.12 -6.58
C LEU A 226 -7.40 9.74 -7.98
N GLU A 227 -8.66 9.79 -8.39
CA GLU A 227 -9.06 10.49 -9.62
C GLU A 227 -8.86 12.00 -9.50
N ASP A 228 -9.15 12.58 -8.31
CA ASP A 228 -8.89 13.99 -8.01
C ASP A 228 -7.37 14.27 -8.04
N LEU A 229 -6.54 13.44 -7.39
CA LEU A 229 -5.08 13.56 -7.47
C LEU A 229 -4.59 13.51 -8.93
N ALA A 230 -5.12 12.58 -9.73
CA ALA A 230 -4.78 12.47 -11.14
C ALA A 230 -5.17 13.75 -11.92
N GLY A 231 -6.28 14.39 -11.55
CA GLY A 231 -6.70 15.69 -12.08
C GLY A 231 -5.71 16.80 -11.70
N GLN A 232 -5.35 16.92 -10.44
CA GLN A 232 -4.42 17.93 -9.94
C GLN A 232 -3.03 17.79 -10.57
N LEU A 233 -2.51 16.56 -10.70
CA LEU A 233 -1.22 16.28 -11.33
C LEU A 233 -1.24 16.45 -12.85
N GLY A 234 -2.39 16.28 -13.49
CA GLY A 234 -2.59 16.49 -14.92
C GLY A 234 -2.69 17.97 -15.32
N THR A 235 -3.20 18.82 -14.44
CA THR A 235 -3.32 20.27 -14.64
C THR A 235 -2.05 21.04 -14.29
N SER A 236 -1.15 20.44 -13.50
CA SER A 236 0.17 21.01 -13.25
C SER A 236 1.04 20.85 -14.52
N ASN A 237 1.60 21.95 -15.03
CA ASN A 237 2.50 21.97 -16.18
C ASN A 237 3.86 21.30 -15.86
N PHE A 238 3.84 19.98 -15.63
CA PHE A 238 5.05 19.18 -15.58
C PHE A 238 5.35 18.67 -16.99
N PRO A 239 6.45 19.10 -17.64
CA PRO A 239 6.80 18.54 -18.94
C PRO A 239 7.04 17.04 -18.78
N LEU A 240 6.44 16.26 -19.70
CA LEU A 240 6.73 14.83 -19.83
C LEU A 240 8.25 14.65 -20.00
N PRO A 241 8.87 13.67 -19.37
CA PRO A 241 10.23 13.28 -19.73
C PRO A 241 10.17 12.84 -21.19
N LEU A 242 10.96 13.51 -22.06
CA LEU A 242 11.16 13.07 -23.43
C LEU A 242 11.79 11.68 -23.36
N VAL A 243 11.04 10.66 -23.76
CA VAL A 243 11.61 9.36 -24.08
C VAL A 243 12.58 9.64 -25.23
N GLY A 244 13.89 9.54 -24.95
CA GLY A 244 14.92 9.75 -25.95
C GLY A 244 14.67 8.81 -27.12
N SER A 245 14.31 9.37 -28.25
CA SER A 245 14.36 8.68 -29.53
C SER A 245 15.82 8.29 -29.76
N GLY A 246 16.13 7.01 -29.54
CA GLY A 246 17.42 6.44 -29.88
C GLY A 246 17.66 6.67 -31.38
N GLY A 247 18.48 7.65 -31.69
CA GLY A 247 18.96 7.88 -33.04
C GLY A 247 19.77 6.67 -33.49
N GLY A 248 19.24 5.93 -34.45
CA GLY A 248 19.95 4.89 -35.17
C GLY A 248 21.10 5.51 -35.96
N GLY A 249 22.31 5.46 -35.39
CA GLY A 249 23.55 5.68 -36.13
C GLY A 249 23.94 4.39 -36.81
N GLY A 250 23.65 4.26 -38.12
CA GLY A 250 24.19 3.21 -38.94
C GLY A 250 25.73 3.31 -38.96
N ARG A 251 26.41 2.22 -38.65
CA ARG A 251 27.80 2.01 -39.00
C ARG A 251 27.85 1.09 -40.23
N GLU A 252 28.27 1.68 -41.32
CA GLU A 252 28.76 0.93 -42.48
C GLU A 252 29.93 0.01 -42.07
N VAL A 253 29.88 -1.19 -42.57
CA VAL A 253 30.96 -2.19 -42.49
C VAL A 253 31.91 -1.94 -43.64
N ILE A 254 33.18 -1.80 -43.34
CA ILE A 254 34.29 -2.14 -44.22
C ILE A 254 35.07 -3.27 -43.56
#